data_03dd8d3b6a9007783eea8230795ac382
#
_entry.id   03dd8d3b6a9007783eea8230795ac382
#
_cell.length_a   1.000
_cell.length_b   1.000
_cell.length_c   1.000
_cell.angle_alpha   90.00
_cell.angle_beta   90.00
_cell.angle_gamma   90.00
#
_symmetry.space_group_name_H-M   'P 1'
#
loop_
_entity.id
_entity.type
_entity.pdbx_description
1 polymer ?
#
loop_
_entity_poly.entity_id
_entity_poly.type
_entity_poly.pdbx_seq_one_letter_code
_entity_poly.pdbx_strand_id
1 'polypeptide(L)'
;METAKPHGDYFDYIDIDAIDNRLHRIREVKHLPVSNAPSRASRPVKTGSVLFSLVRPYLENIAIVEDKHSNCIASTGFYVCNSNGVLLPEFMFFLMISAYVVNGLNQYMKGDNSPSISKDNIERWLYPVPPLKEQRAICSNLNMLFALIENAEKSLN
;
A
#
# COMPACT_ATOMS: atom_id res chain seq x y z
N MET A 1 -2.45 6.50 13.35
CA MET A 1 -1.70 6.66 12.08
C MET A 1 -0.97 8.00 12.14
N GLU A 2 0.33 7.98 11.89
CA GLU A 2 1.17 9.18 11.96
C GLU A 2 0.79 10.22 10.91
N THR A 3 1.05 11.49 11.24
CA THR A 3 0.89 12.62 10.32
C THR A 3 2.13 13.49 10.34
N ALA A 4 2.57 13.92 9.18
CA ALA A 4 3.66 14.87 9.01
C ALA A 4 3.32 15.85 7.89
N LYS A 5 3.76 17.09 8.02
CA LYS A 5 3.65 18.06 6.92
C LYS A 5 4.92 18.01 6.07
N PRO A 6 4.82 18.19 4.76
CA PRO A 6 5.98 18.40 3.92
C PRO A 6 6.82 19.58 4.45
N HIS A 7 8.14 19.47 4.35
CA HIS A 7 9.10 20.48 4.80
C HIS A 7 10.24 20.63 3.79
N GLY A 8 11.03 21.69 3.92
CA GLY A 8 12.08 22.05 2.95
C GLY A 8 11.51 22.83 1.76
N ASP A 9 12.21 22.84 0.65
CA ASP A 9 11.79 23.55 -0.57
C ASP A 9 10.90 22.67 -1.45
N TYR A 10 11.24 21.38 -1.55
CA TYR A 10 10.54 20.36 -2.35
C TYR A 10 10.34 19.09 -1.54
N PHE A 11 9.39 18.27 -1.97
CA PHE A 11 9.13 16.94 -1.42
C PHE A 11 8.56 16.01 -2.48
N ASP A 12 8.69 14.70 -2.24
CA ASP A 12 8.15 13.67 -3.10
C ASP A 12 6.79 13.19 -2.55
N TYR A 13 5.77 13.27 -3.38
CA TYR A 13 4.38 13.00 -3.03
C TYR A 13 3.86 11.74 -3.72
N ILE A 14 3.31 10.82 -2.93
CA ILE A 14 2.62 9.62 -3.40
C ILE A 14 1.11 9.87 -3.31
N ASP A 15 0.47 10.14 -4.46
CA ASP A 15 -0.98 10.15 -4.55
C ASP A 15 -1.51 8.78 -4.99
N ILE A 16 -2.83 8.58 -4.99
CA ILE A 16 -3.46 7.29 -5.34
C ILE A 16 -3.11 6.89 -6.78
N ASP A 17 -3.02 7.86 -7.69
CA ASP A 17 -2.65 7.65 -9.10
C ASP A 17 -1.19 7.23 -9.32
N ALA A 18 -0.35 7.36 -8.30
CA ALA A 18 1.03 6.87 -8.34
C ALA A 18 1.15 5.35 -8.32
N ILE A 19 0.08 4.62 -7.94
CA ILE A 19 0.10 3.18 -7.81
C ILE A 19 -0.27 2.50 -9.12
N ASP A 20 0.59 1.61 -9.58
CA ASP A 20 0.23 0.59 -10.55
C ASP A 20 -0.48 -0.55 -9.82
N ASN A 21 -1.80 -0.59 -9.94
CA ASN A 21 -2.64 -1.54 -9.22
C ASN A 21 -2.63 -2.96 -9.81
N ARG A 22 -2.06 -3.15 -10.99
CA ARG A 22 -1.84 -4.48 -11.57
C ARG A 22 -0.56 -5.13 -11.02
N LEU A 23 0.49 -4.30 -10.88
CA LEU A 23 1.80 -4.77 -10.39
C LEU A 23 2.00 -4.50 -8.90
N HIS A 24 1.06 -3.83 -8.25
CA HIS A 24 1.10 -3.45 -6.83
C HIS A 24 2.40 -2.76 -6.42
N ARG A 25 2.83 -1.80 -7.24
CA ARG A 25 4.06 -1.02 -6.99
C ARG A 25 3.85 0.48 -7.22
N ILE A 26 4.68 1.29 -6.58
CA ILE A 26 4.71 2.74 -6.81
C ILE A 26 5.40 2.96 -8.16
N ARG A 27 4.66 3.49 -9.14
CA ARG A 27 5.15 3.74 -10.49
C ARG A 27 5.87 5.08 -10.60
N GLU A 28 5.22 6.14 -10.13
CA GLU A 28 5.73 7.49 -10.26
C GLU A 28 5.31 8.37 -9.08
N VAL A 29 6.25 9.10 -8.49
CA VAL A 29 5.98 10.08 -7.45
C VAL A 29 6.00 11.48 -8.03
N LYS A 30 5.21 12.40 -7.45
CA LYS A 30 5.17 13.80 -7.86
C LYS A 30 6.21 14.59 -7.05
N HIS A 31 7.20 15.17 -7.71
CA HIS A 31 8.15 16.09 -7.07
C HIS A 31 7.54 17.49 -7.04
N LEU A 32 7.16 17.97 -5.85
CA LEU A 32 6.38 19.20 -5.69
C LEU A 32 7.10 20.20 -4.78
N PRO A 33 6.99 21.52 -5.07
CA PRO A 33 7.40 22.52 -4.10
C PRO A 33 6.45 22.48 -2.89
N VAL A 34 7.01 22.66 -1.69
CA VAL A 34 6.23 22.62 -0.44
C VAL A 34 5.14 23.71 -0.42
N SER A 35 5.38 24.86 -1.07
CA SER A 35 4.37 25.92 -1.24
C SER A 35 3.11 25.45 -1.99
N ASN A 36 3.21 24.42 -2.81
CA ASN A 36 2.11 23.85 -3.60
C ASN A 36 1.67 22.48 -3.07
N ALA A 37 2.02 22.15 -1.82
CA ALA A 37 1.68 20.86 -1.24
C ALA A 37 0.15 20.68 -1.17
N PRO A 38 -0.38 19.57 -1.71
CA PRO A 38 -1.79 19.25 -1.56
C PRO A 38 -2.15 19.12 -0.07
N SER A 39 -3.33 19.58 0.33
CA SER A 39 -3.80 19.45 1.72
C SER A 39 -3.84 18.00 2.21
N ARG A 40 -3.92 17.06 1.28
CA ARG A 40 -3.91 15.62 1.54
C ARG A 40 -2.50 15.03 1.74
N ALA A 41 -1.42 15.76 1.46
CA ALA A 41 -0.04 15.32 1.63
C ALA A 41 0.33 15.38 3.12
N SER A 42 0.08 14.30 3.86
CA SER A 42 0.34 14.29 5.30
C SER A 42 0.62 12.91 5.91
N ARG A 43 0.82 11.87 5.10
CA ARG A 43 1.13 10.53 5.60
C ARG A 43 2.61 10.22 5.38
N PRO A 44 3.46 10.26 6.43
CA PRO A 44 4.84 9.82 6.28
C PRO A 44 4.88 8.33 6.02
N VAL A 45 5.82 7.91 5.19
CA VAL A 45 6.07 6.51 4.85
C VAL A 45 7.51 6.14 5.15
N LYS A 46 7.76 4.86 5.29
CA LYS A 46 9.10 4.28 5.45
C LYS A 46 9.22 3.01 4.63
N THR A 47 10.42 2.56 4.37
CA THR A 47 10.67 1.25 3.75
C THR A 47 9.86 0.17 4.43
N GLY A 48 9.17 -0.64 3.63
CA GLY A 48 8.32 -1.72 4.10
C GLY A 48 6.91 -1.30 4.59
N SER A 49 6.59 0.00 4.60
CA SER A 49 5.19 0.43 4.76
C SER A 49 4.33 -0.12 3.61
N VAL A 50 3.11 -0.54 3.90
CA VAL A 50 2.14 -0.92 2.88
C VAL A 50 1.09 0.17 2.77
N LEU A 51 0.94 0.74 1.58
CA LEU A 51 -0.09 1.71 1.25
C LEU A 51 -1.35 0.97 0.81
N PHE A 52 -2.46 1.23 1.47
CA PHE A 52 -3.76 0.68 1.10
C PHE A 52 -4.72 1.83 0.81
N SER A 53 -5.25 1.93 -0.42
CA SER A 53 -6.19 2.99 -0.76
C SER A 53 -7.51 2.84 -0.03
N LEU A 54 -7.89 3.86 0.72
CA LEU A 54 -9.21 3.97 1.36
C LEU A 54 -10.31 4.34 0.36
N VAL A 55 -9.93 4.98 -0.76
CA VAL A 55 -10.84 5.44 -1.80
C VAL A 55 -10.88 4.41 -2.91
N ARG A 56 -12.07 3.99 -3.30
CA ARG A 56 -12.31 2.95 -4.31
C ARG A 56 -11.42 1.72 -4.09
N PRO A 57 -11.49 1.10 -2.90
CA PRO A 57 -10.60 -0.01 -2.54
C PRO A 57 -10.68 -1.19 -3.50
N TYR A 58 -11.80 -1.34 -4.22
CA TYR A 58 -11.98 -2.34 -5.27
C TYR A 58 -11.03 -2.16 -6.47
N LEU A 59 -10.40 -0.99 -6.62
CA LEU A 59 -9.36 -0.77 -7.64
C LEU A 59 -7.99 -1.30 -7.20
N GLU A 60 -7.87 -1.75 -5.96
CA GLU A 60 -6.66 -2.38 -5.43
C GLU A 60 -5.39 -1.54 -5.58
N ASN A 61 -5.50 -0.20 -5.40
CA ASN A 61 -4.33 0.66 -5.33
C ASN A 61 -3.58 0.41 -4.02
N ILE A 62 -2.82 -0.68 -4.00
CA ILE A 62 -2.06 -1.20 -2.86
C ILE A 62 -0.62 -1.39 -3.31
N ALA A 63 0.36 -0.92 -2.52
CA ALA A 63 1.77 -1.11 -2.82
C ALA A 63 2.62 -1.14 -1.56
N ILE A 64 3.74 -1.84 -1.62
CA ILE A 64 4.79 -1.75 -0.59
C ILE A 64 5.77 -0.63 -0.93
N VAL A 65 6.21 0.10 0.07
CA VAL A 65 7.17 1.20 -0.06
C VAL A 65 8.59 0.64 -0.11
N GLU A 66 9.26 0.87 -1.23
CA GLU A 66 10.68 0.54 -1.43
C GLU A 66 11.60 1.62 -0.83
N ASP A 67 12.88 1.30 -0.64
CA ASP A 67 13.88 2.23 -0.07
C ASP A 67 13.92 3.59 -0.77
N LYS A 68 13.85 3.61 -2.09
CA LYS A 68 13.86 4.84 -2.90
C LYS A 68 12.69 5.79 -2.63
N HIS A 69 11.61 5.28 -2.00
CA HIS A 69 10.42 6.05 -1.67
C HIS A 69 10.25 6.29 -0.16
N SER A 70 11.24 5.92 0.66
CA SER A 70 11.15 5.95 2.12
C SER A 70 10.99 7.35 2.72
N ASN A 71 11.36 8.40 1.99
CA ASN A 71 11.23 9.80 2.42
C ASN A 71 10.03 10.52 1.79
N CYS A 72 9.16 9.80 1.08
CA CYS A 72 7.97 10.39 0.48
C CYS A 72 6.89 10.68 1.52
N ILE A 73 6.00 11.58 1.16
CA ILE A 73 4.75 11.84 1.89
C ILE A 73 3.59 11.31 1.04
N ALA A 74 2.80 10.42 1.60
CA ALA A 74 1.63 9.88 0.92
C ALA A 74 0.36 10.68 1.21
N SER A 75 -0.63 10.50 0.33
CA SER A 75 -1.97 11.09 0.45
C SER A 75 -2.73 10.53 1.66
N THR A 76 -3.60 11.34 2.27
CA THR A 76 -4.59 10.89 3.26
C THR A 76 -5.59 9.88 2.69
N GLY A 77 -5.65 9.72 1.37
CA GLY A 77 -6.42 8.67 0.72
C GLY A 77 -5.89 7.26 0.97
N PHE A 78 -4.66 7.13 1.49
CA PHE A 78 -4.10 5.86 1.94
C PHE A 78 -4.21 5.65 3.44
N TYR A 79 -4.43 4.41 3.83
CA TYR A 79 -4.01 3.88 5.11
C TYR A 79 -2.58 3.37 4.97
N VAL A 80 -1.68 3.85 5.83
CA VAL A 80 -0.27 3.42 5.85
C VAL A 80 -0.11 2.33 6.91
N CYS A 81 0.02 1.09 6.45
CA CYS A 81 0.27 -0.06 7.33
C CYS A 81 1.76 -0.15 7.62
N ASN A 82 2.12 -0.05 8.89
CA ASN A 82 3.50 -0.23 9.34
C ASN A 82 3.64 -1.51 10.15
N SER A 83 4.66 -2.28 9.83
CA SER A 83 5.03 -3.45 10.64
C SER A 83 5.54 -3.01 12.01
N ASN A 84 5.10 -3.73 13.04
CA ASN A 84 5.55 -3.56 14.43
C ASN A 84 6.34 -4.77 14.93
N GLY A 85 6.84 -5.62 14.02
CA GLY A 85 7.57 -6.84 14.34
C GLY A 85 6.72 -8.12 14.46
N VAL A 86 5.39 -7.98 14.52
CA VAL A 86 4.45 -9.13 14.53
C VAL A 86 4.24 -9.69 13.14
N LEU A 87 4.09 -8.80 12.15
CA LEU A 87 4.03 -9.14 10.74
C LEU A 87 5.33 -8.68 10.05
N LEU A 88 5.91 -9.54 9.23
CA LEU A 88 6.96 -9.11 8.30
C LEU A 88 6.35 -8.15 7.26
N PRO A 89 7.05 -7.08 6.87
CA PRO A 89 6.54 -6.12 5.88
C PRO A 89 6.04 -6.78 4.59
N GLU A 90 6.80 -7.72 4.06
CA GLU A 90 6.44 -8.45 2.84
C GLU A 90 5.21 -9.35 3.05
N PHE A 91 5.11 -10.05 4.18
CA PHE A 91 3.93 -10.85 4.51
C PHE A 91 2.70 -9.95 4.66
N MET A 92 2.84 -8.81 5.33
CA MET A 92 1.79 -7.81 5.46
C MET A 92 1.33 -7.32 4.08
N PHE A 93 2.25 -7.09 3.14
CA PHE A 93 1.92 -6.72 1.77
C PHE A 93 1.09 -7.80 1.07
N PHE A 94 1.54 -9.06 1.08
CA PHE A 94 0.78 -10.16 0.47
C PHE A 94 -0.60 -10.35 1.12
N LEU A 95 -0.68 -10.15 2.42
CA LEU A 95 -1.94 -10.23 3.14
C LEU A 95 -2.91 -9.12 2.69
N MET A 96 -2.43 -7.88 2.56
CA MET A 96 -3.25 -6.74 2.18
C MET A 96 -3.74 -6.79 0.72
N ILE A 97 -3.01 -7.44 -0.19
CA ILE A 97 -3.47 -7.67 -1.58
C ILE A 97 -4.32 -8.93 -1.73
N SER A 98 -4.47 -9.74 -0.68
CA SER A 98 -5.24 -10.98 -0.75
C SER A 98 -6.73 -10.73 -0.96
N ALA A 99 -7.39 -11.64 -1.69
CA ALA A 99 -8.84 -11.60 -1.87
C ALA A 99 -9.60 -11.60 -0.54
N TYR A 100 -9.07 -12.26 0.49
CA TYR A 100 -9.64 -12.25 1.84
C TYR A 100 -9.75 -10.83 2.41
N VAL A 101 -8.70 -10.04 2.31
CA VAL A 101 -8.70 -8.67 2.83
C VAL A 101 -9.46 -7.72 1.92
N VAL A 102 -9.16 -7.72 0.62
CA VAL A 102 -9.77 -6.79 -0.35
C VAL A 102 -11.28 -6.98 -0.42
N ASN A 103 -11.75 -8.20 -0.67
CA ASN A 103 -13.19 -8.47 -0.78
C ASN A 103 -13.91 -8.26 0.56
N GLY A 104 -13.26 -8.60 1.67
CA GLY A 104 -13.81 -8.37 3.00
C GLY A 104 -13.99 -6.88 3.30
N LEU A 105 -12.99 -6.07 3.04
CA LEU A 105 -13.03 -4.62 3.26
C LEU A 105 -13.98 -3.91 2.29
N ASN A 106 -14.10 -4.37 1.05
CA ASN A 106 -15.02 -3.81 0.05
C ASN A 106 -16.48 -3.81 0.51
N GLN A 107 -16.87 -4.73 1.40
CA GLN A 107 -18.22 -4.79 1.95
C GLN A 107 -18.58 -3.57 2.83
N TYR A 108 -17.59 -2.83 3.30
CA TYR A 108 -17.78 -1.63 4.12
C TYR A 108 -17.78 -0.32 3.33
N MET A 109 -17.69 -0.39 2.00
CA MET A 109 -17.69 0.80 1.15
C MET A 109 -18.97 1.63 1.34
N LYS A 110 -18.78 2.96 1.42
CA LYS A 110 -19.85 3.96 1.49
C LYS A 110 -19.58 5.09 0.50
N GLY A 111 -20.65 5.66 -0.04
CA GLY A 111 -20.61 6.76 -1.00
C GLY A 111 -20.86 6.31 -2.44
N ASP A 112 -21.54 7.15 -3.23
CA ASP A 112 -21.98 6.79 -4.57
C ASP A 112 -20.91 7.05 -5.64
N ASN A 113 -20.33 8.25 -5.67
CA ASN A 113 -19.38 8.64 -6.73
C ASN A 113 -17.93 8.21 -6.47
N SER A 114 -17.53 8.18 -5.20
CA SER A 114 -16.21 7.77 -4.76
C SER A 114 -16.33 6.89 -3.52
N PRO A 115 -16.81 5.65 -3.67
CA PRO A 115 -16.99 4.78 -2.53
C PRO A 115 -15.67 4.58 -1.78
N SER A 116 -15.74 4.66 -0.47
CA SER A 116 -14.57 4.57 0.39
C SER A 116 -14.84 3.76 1.64
N ILE A 117 -13.78 3.26 2.24
CA ILE A 117 -13.77 2.65 3.55
C ILE A 117 -13.09 3.57 4.57
N SER A 118 -13.36 3.38 5.83
CA SER A 118 -12.72 4.10 6.92
C SER A 118 -11.45 3.39 7.38
N LYS A 119 -10.56 4.13 8.06
CA LYS A 119 -9.42 3.52 8.76
C LYS A 119 -9.87 2.44 9.76
N ASP A 120 -11.01 2.67 10.44
CA ASP A 120 -11.54 1.73 11.44
C ASP A 120 -11.92 0.39 10.83
N ASN A 121 -12.33 0.35 9.55
CA ASN A 121 -12.60 -0.91 8.86
C ASN A 121 -11.32 -1.74 8.71
N ILE A 122 -10.18 -1.09 8.39
CA ILE A 122 -8.89 -1.77 8.32
C ILE A 122 -8.42 -2.20 9.71
N GLU A 123 -8.48 -1.31 10.69
CA GLU A 123 -7.97 -1.56 12.05
C GLU A 123 -8.73 -2.66 12.80
N ARG A 124 -10.03 -2.84 12.48
CA ARG A 124 -10.89 -3.86 13.12
C ARG A 124 -10.99 -5.16 12.34
N TRP A 125 -10.46 -5.21 11.12
CA TRP A 125 -10.45 -6.44 10.33
C TRP A 125 -9.60 -7.51 11.01
N LEU A 126 -10.02 -8.75 10.96
CA LEU A 126 -9.27 -9.86 11.56
C LEU A 126 -8.21 -10.37 10.58
N TYR A 127 -6.97 -10.22 10.94
CA TYR A 127 -5.83 -10.66 10.15
C TYR A 127 -5.23 -11.96 10.71
N PRO A 128 -4.92 -12.96 9.85
CA PRO A 128 -4.16 -14.12 10.29
C PRO A 128 -2.72 -13.70 10.60
N VAL A 129 -2.19 -14.18 11.72
CA VAL A 129 -0.83 -13.88 12.17
C VAL A 129 -0.10 -15.20 12.46
N PRO A 130 0.42 -15.88 11.42
CA PRO A 130 1.22 -17.09 11.64
C PRO A 130 2.57 -16.75 12.28
N PRO A 131 3.29 -17.74 12.85
CA PRO A 131 4.63 -17.53 13.35
C PRO A 131 5.57 -16.95 12.27
N LEU A 132 6.56 -16.17 12.67
CA LEU A 132 7.48 -15.49 11.72
C LEU A 132 8.17 -16.45 10.74
N LYS A 133 8.50 -17.68 11.20
CA LYS A 133 9.08 -18.71 10.33
C LYS A 133 8.13 -19.09 9.19
N GLU A 134 6.84 -19.23 9.50
CA GLU A 134 5.80 -19.54 8.51
C GLU A 134 5.57 -18.35 7.58
N GLN A 135 5.54 -17.13 8.10
CA GLN A 135 5.46 -15.93 7.27
C GLN A 135 6.59 -15.88 6.22
N ARG A 136 7.84 -16.19 6.63
CA ARG A 136 8.98 -16.23 5.69
C ARG A 136 8.80 -17.32 4.62
N ALA A 137 8.33 -18.50 5.01
CA ALA A 137 8.09 -19.58 4.06
C ALA A 137 6.99 -19.23 3.04
N ILE A 138 5.91 -18.61 3.50
CA ILE A 138 4.82 -18.14 2.63
C ILE A 138 5.35 -17.08 1.64
N CYS A 139 6.09 -16.07 2.10
CA CYS A 139 6.66 -15.04 1.25
C CYS A 139 7.60 -15.63 0.20
N SER A 140 8.48 -16.54 0.59
CA SER A 140 9.41 -17.21 -0.33
C SER A 140 8.67 -17.98 -1.42
N ASN A 141 7.62 -18.73 -1.07
CA ASN A 141 6.82 -19.47 -2.04
C ASN A 141 6.05 -18.54 -3.00
N LEU A 142 5.45 -17.47 -2.47
CA LEU A 142 4.71 -16.49 -3.29
C LEU A 142 5.65 -15.77 -4.27
N ASN A 143 6.83 -15.34 -3.83
CA ASN A 143 7.81 -14.69 -4.68
C ASN A 143 8.26 -15.61 -5.82
N MET A 144 8.47 -16.90 -5.54
CA MET A 144 8.81 -17.88 -6.57
C MET A 144 7.67 -18.03 -7.59
N LEU A 145 6.41 -18.11 -7.14
CA LEU A 145 5.25 -18.24 -8.01
C LEU A 145 5.06 -16.99 -8.87
N PHE A 146 5.17 -15.80 -8.31
CA PHE A 146 5.07 -14.55 -9.08
C PHE A 146 6.18 -14.41 -10.10
N ALA A 147 7.42 -14.79 -9.76
CA ALA A 147 8.52 -14.81 -10.71
C ALA A 147 8.27 -15.77 -11.90
N LEU A 148 7.68 -16.92 -11.64
CA LEU A 148 7.30 -17.87 -12.71
C LEU A 148 6.21 -17.30 -13.62
N ILE A 149 5.21 -16.62 -13.05
CA ILE A 149 4.13 -15.96 -13.82
C ILE A 149 4.71 -14.84 -14.70
N GLU A 150 5.54 -13.96 -14.14
CA GLU A 150 6.18 -12.88 -14.90
C GLU A 150 7.05 -13.42 -16.06
N ASN A 151 7.77 -14.51 -15.84
CA ASN A 151 8.57 -15.14 -16.89
C ASN A 151 7.70 -15.76 -17.98
N ALA A 152 6.60 -16.39 -17.61
CA ALA A 152 5.64 -16.95 -18.56
C ALA A 152 4.99 -15.83 -19.41
N GLU A 153 4.58 -14.72 -18.80
CA GLU A 153 4.02 -13.57 -19.51
C GLU A 153 5.02 -12.97 -20.51
N LYS A 154 6.30 -12.85 -20.13
CA LYS A 154 7.36 -12.34 -21.02
C LYS A 154 7.64 -13.26 -22.19
N SER A 155 7.43 -14.57 -22.05
CA SER A 155 7.64 -15.53 -23.14
C SER A 155 6.47 -15.61 -24.14
N LEU A 156 5.32 -15.02 -23.79
CA LEU A 156 4.13 -14.93 -24.66
C LEU A 156 4.09 -13.64 -25.51
N ASN A 157 4.93 -12.66 -25.19
CA ASN A 157 5.09 -11.39 -25.90
C ASN A 157 6.37 -11.39 -26.73
#